data_1f77b632517672cc45c17f5d606af992
#
_entry.id   1f77b632517672cc45c17f5d606af992
#
_cell.length_a   1.000
_cell.length_b   1.000
_cell.length_c   1.000
_cell.angle_alpha   90.00
_cell.angle_beta   90.00
_cell.angle_gamma   90.00
#
_symmetry.space_group_name_H-M   'P 1'
#
loop_
_entity.id
_entity.type
_entity.pdbx_description
1 polymer ?
#
loop_
_entity_poly.entity_id
_entity_poly.type
_entity_poly.pdbx_seq_one_letter_code
_entity_poly.pdbx_strand_id
1 'polypeptide(L)'
;DNIDDMDRAMKGGYAWKYGPFEQIDQLGTAWFAEKLEAEGREVPAIIKAANGQPMYRDNGNVRQQMTLSGEYVDVVVDQNAWMLEDKKRGAEPIAKNGSASLWDVGDGVACLEFHSKMNSIDGDIVAMIMKAVRLNKDGFKALIIGNDADNFSVGANIGLSLFAANTAMWPIIEQGVKAGQDAYLALKYAPFPIVAAPAGMALGGGCEVTMHCDAVQAHAESYMGLVEVGVGLIPGWGGCKELLMRQTLNKKRPGGPMPAIAATFETISTAKVATSAAEAKNLMFLRKSDGITMNRRRVLADAKAQALALVDGYEAPERDIEIVLPGKTASLALEMAVQGFVDMGKATAYDGVVGGELAGILSGGNTDVTETVTEKDLMALERKAIVKLLHNPKTLNRITHMLETGKPLRN
;
A
#
# COMPACT_ATOMS: atom_id res chain seq x y z
N ASP A 1 15.00 30.59 -15.45
CA ASP A 1 14.13 30.54 -16.65
C ASP A 1 13.64 29.13 -16.95
N ASN A 2 13.30 28.38 -15.91
CA ASN A 2 12.86 26.99 -16.01
C ASN A 2 11.48 26.88 -15.38
N ILE A 3 10.45 26.64 -16.21
CA ILE A 3 9.06 26.57 -15.74
C ILE A 3 8.81 25.28 -14.94
N ASP A 4 9.52 24.19 -15.23
CA ASP A 4 9.42 22.93 -14.48
C ASP A 4 9.92 23.08 -13.04
N ASP A 5 10.99 23.86 -12.81
CA ASP A 5 11.47 24.15 -11.45
C ASP A 5 10.44 24.95 -10.64
N MET A 6 9.75 25.90 -11.28
CA MET A 6 8.69 26.67 -10.63
C MET A 6 7.49 25.79 -10.28
N ASP A 7 7.03 24.95 -11.22
CA ASP A 7 5.94 24.02 -10.99
C ASP A 7 6.29 23.02 -9.88
N ARG A 8 7.49 22.47 -9.88
CA ARG A 8 7.99 21.58 -8.82
C ARG A 8 8.08 22.28 -7.46
N ALA A 9 8.52 23.54 -7.42
CA ALA A 9 8.58 24.29 -6.18
C ALA A 9 7.19 24.53 -5.57
N MET A 10 6.21 24.86 -6.41
CA MET A 10 4.82 25.03 -5.95
C MET A 10 4.17 23.73 -5.51
N LYS A 11 4.38 22.63 -6.25
CA LYS A 11 3.88 21.30 -5.87
C LYS A 11 4.55 20.80 -4.58
N GLY A 12 5.87 20.95 -4.45
CA GLY A 12 6.61 20.49 -3.30
C GLY A 12 6.47 21.37 -2.04
N GLY A 13 6.37 22.69 -2.21
CA GLY A 13 6.32 23.63 -1.09
C GLY A 13 4.91 23.94 -0.57
N TYR A 14 3.90 23.85 -1.42
CA TYR A 14 2.52 24.21 -1.10
C TYR A 14 1.52 23.06 -1.31
N ALA A 15 2.02 21.87 -1.60
CA ALA A 15 1.20 20.68 -1.88
C ALA A 15 0.15 20.90 -3.00
N TRP A 16 0.46 21.71 -4.01
CA TRP A 16 -0.41 21.90 -5.15
C TRP A 16 -0.45 20.64 -6.02
N LYS A 17 -1.61 20.33 -6.54
CA LYS A 17 -1.77 19.19 -7.48
C LYS A 17 -1.07 19.47 -8.81
N TYR A 18 -1.20 20.69 -9.31
CA TYR A 18 -0.57 21.18 -10.54
C TYR A 18 0.23 22.43 -10.23
N GLY A 19 1.40 22.58 -10.83
CA GLY A 19 2.13 23.83 -10.80
C GLY A 19 1.48 24.90 -11.67
N PRO A 20 1.91 26.18 -11.58
CA PRO A 20 1.31 27.29 -12.33
C PRO A 20 1.23 27.04 -13.84
N PHE A 21 2.30 26.53 -14.44
CA PHE A 21 2.37 26.30 -15.88
C PHE A 21 1.61 25.05 -16.31
N GLU A 22 1.61 24.01 -15.47
CA GLU A 22 0.71 22.85 -15.66
C GLU A 22 -0.77 23.25 -15.60
N GLN A 23 -1.15 24.20 -14.71
CA GLN A 23 -2.52 24.73 -14.65
C GLN A 23 -2.88 25.50 -15.93
N ILE A 24 -1.95 26.31 -16.47
CA ILE A 24 -2.17 27.03 -17.73
C ILE A 24 -2.42 26.03 -18.86
N ASP A 25 -1.69 24.93 -18.92
CA ASP A 25 -1.92 23.88 -19.92
C ASP A 25 -3.28 23.21 -19.77
N GLN A 26 -3.75 23.00 -18.54
CA GLN A 26 -5.11 22.46 -18.31
C GLN A 26 -6.22 23.41 -18.78
N LEU A 27 -6.00 24.72 -18.68
CA LEU A 27 -6.94 25.75 -19.11
C LEU A 27 -6.82 26.06 -20.62
N GLY A 28 -5.66 25.83 -21.19
CA GLY A 28 -5.25 26.25 -22.52
C GLY A 28 -4.61 27.63 -22.53
N THR A 29 -3.40 27.72 -23.08
CA THR A 29 -2.58 28.95 -23.15
C THR A 29 -3.27 30.09 -23.88
N ALA A 30 -3.95 29.80 -25.02
CA ALA A 30 -4.72 30.80 -25.78
C ALA A 30 -5.88 31.36 -24.95
N TRP A 31 -6.68 30.48 -24.32
CA TRP A 31 -7.78 30.90 -23.45
C TRP A 31 -7.28 31.76 -22.29
N PHE A 32 -6.16 31.39 -21.68
CA PHE A 32 -5.58 32.14 -20.57
C PHE A 32 -5.14 33.55 -21.02
N ALA A 33 -4.49 33.67 -22.18
CA ALA A 33 -4.12 34.95 -22.76
C ALA A 33 -5.34 35.84 -22.99
N GLU A 34 -6.38 35.32 -23.66
CA GLU A 34 -7.64 36.06 -23.94
C GLU A 34 -8.32 36.57 -22.66
N LYS A 35 -8.31 35.78 -21.59
CA LYS A 35 -8.87 36.17 -20.29
C LYS A 35 -8.11 37.32 -19.65
N LEU A 36 -6.79 37.28 -19.70
CA LEU A 36 -5.94 38.38 -19.18
C LEU A 36 -6.20 39.68 -19.94
N GLU A 37 -6.28 39.63 -21.28
CA GLU A 37 -6.60 40.78 -22.14
C GLU A 37 -7.99 41.33 -21.82
N ALA A 38 -8.99 40.48 -21.70
CA ALA A 38 -10.37 40.88 -21.36
C ALA A 38 -10.47 41.55 -19.98
N GLU A 39 -9.59 41.21 -19.05
CA GLU A 39 -9.47 41.84 -17.73
C GLU A 39 -8.60 43.11 -17.73
N GLY A 40 -8.04 43.52 -18.91
CA GLY A 40 -7.12 44.64 -19.01
C GLY A 40 -5.75 44.39 -18.36
N ARG A 41 -5.38 43.13 -18.17
CA ARG A 41 -4.08 42.72 -17.60
C ARG A 41 -3.07 42.45 -18.69
N GLU A 42 -1.82 42.76 -18.42
CA GLU A 42 -0.74 42.43 -19.34
C GLU A 42 -0.53 40.91 -19.46
N VAL A 43 -0.50 40.38 -20.69
CA VAL A 43 -0.18 38.98 -20.96
C VAL A 43 1.32 38.80 -20.77
N PRO A 44 1.74 37.86 -19.91
CA PRO A 44 3.18 37.55 -19.66
C PRO A 44 3.91 37.18 -20.95
N ALA A 45 5.20 37.55 -21.03
CA ALA A 45 6.01 37.32 -22.24
C ALA A 45 6.04 35.83 -22.67
N ILE A 46 6.12 34.89 -21.73
CA ILE A 46 6.11 33.45 -22.02
C ILE A 46 4.76 32.99 -22.63
N ILE A 47 3.63 33.57 -22.19
CA ILE A 47 2.32 33.25 -22.75
C ILE A 47 2.18 33.81 -24.16
N LYS A 48 2.71 35.03 -24.41
CA LYS A 48 2.80 35.59 -25.75
C LYS A 48 3.66 34.74 -26.68
N ALA A 49 4.84 34.30 -26.18
CA ALA A 49 5.77 33.45 -26.92
C ALA A 49 5.19 32.07 -27.24
N ALA A 50 4.35 31.52 -26.32
CA ALA A 50 3.67 30.25 -26.52
C ALA A 50 2.72 30.27 -27.72
N ASN A 51 2.12 31.45 -28.06
CA ASN A 51 1.22 31.59 -29.17
C ASN A 51 0.13 30.50 -29.28
N GLY A 52 -0.47 30.17 -28.13
CA GLY A 52 -1.50 29.14 -28.03
C GLY A 52 -0.97 27.70 -27.90
N GLN A 53 0.35 27.48 -28.03
CA GLN A 53 0.97 26.17 -27.81
C GLN A 53 1.07 25.87 -26.30
N PRO A 54 1.06 24.59 -25.88
CA PRO A 54 1.16 24.22 -24.48
C PRO A 54 2.52 24.60 -23.88
N MET A 55 2.57 24.83 -22.56
CA MET A 55 3.80 25.05 -21.80
C MET A 55 4.70 23.80 -21.77
N TYR A 56 4.08 22.62 -21.75
CA TYR A 56 4.75 21.32 -21.80
C TYR A 56 4.26 20.50 -22.98
N ARG A 57 5.16 19.72 -23.56
CA ARG A 57 4.81 18.69 -24.55
C ARG A 57 5.69 17.45 -24.37
N ASP A 58 5.22 16.32 -24.88
CA ASP A 58 6.02 15.11 -24.99
C ASP A 58 6.64 15.02 -26.39
N ASN A 59 7.93 14.71 -26.45
CA ASN A 59 8.67 14.43 -27.67
C ASN A 59 9.30 13.03 -27.55
N GLY A 60 8.59 12.01 -28.02
CA GLY A 60 8.95 10.62 -27.79
C GLY A 60 8.93 10.28 -26.30
N ASN A 61 10.07 9.91 -25.76
CA ASN A 61 10.24 9.55 -24.35
C ASN A 61 10.70 10.71 -23.44
N VAL A 62 10.78 11.93 -23.98
CA VAL A 62 11.27 13.11 -23.25
C VAL A 62 10.14 14.15 -23.12
N ARG A 63 9.90 14.63 -21.91
CA ARG A 63 9.06 15.81 -21.67
C ARG A 63 9.87 17.06 -22.02
N GLN A 64 9.28 17.98 -22.76
CA GLN A 64 9.85 19.28 -23.08
C GLN A 64 9.05 20.39 -22.42
N GLN A 65 9.73 21.47 -22.07
CA GLN A 65 9.17 22.68 -21.50
C GLN A 65 9.43 23.87 -22.42
N MET A 66 8.55 24.84 -22.42
CA MET A 66 8.68 26.05 -23.18
C MET A 66 9.63 27.05 -22.50
N THR A 67 10.47 27.70 -23.28
CA THR A 67 11.35 28.79 -22.85
C THR A 67 10.68 30.14 -23.06
N LEU A 68 11.28 31.20 -22.53
CA LEU A 68 10.83 32.59 -22.76
C LEU A 68 10.93 33.02 -24.23
N SER A 69 11.74 32.36 -25.05
CA SER A 69 11.84 32.59 -26.49
C SER A 69 10.75 31.88 -27.31
N GLY A 70 9.93 31.03 -26.68
CA GLY A 70 8.93 30.22 -27.37
C GLY A 70 9.47 28.92 -27.96
N GLU A 71 10.70 28.57 -27.66
CA GLU A 71 11.30 27.30 -28.07
C GLU A 71 11.06 26.23 -26.99
N TYR A 72 11.08 24.95 -27.40
CA TYR A 72 11.01 23.84 -26.47
C TYR A 72 12.40 23.27 -26.17
N VAL A 73 12.65 23.06 -24.89
CA VAL A 73 13.86 22.38 -24.39
C VAL A 73 13.48 21.17 -23.54
N ASP A 74 14.34 20.18 -23.51
CA ASP A 74 14.11 18.98 -22.73
C ASP A 74 14.09 19.28 -21.23
N VAL A 75 13.11 18.71 -20.51
CA VAL A 75 13.10 18.73 -19.04
C VAL A 75 14.15 17.75 -18.54
N VAL A 76 15.07 18.26 -17.73
CA VAL A 76 16.10 17.41 -17.13
C VAL A 76 15.50 16.64 -15.95
N VAL A 77 15.41 15.33 -16.09
CA VAL A 77 14.99 14.42 -15.00
C VAL A 77 16.23 13.97 -14.24
N ASP A 78 16.25 14.24 -12.93
CA ASP A 78 17.32 13.75 -12.04
C ASP A 78 17.23 12.21 -11.93
N GLN A 79 18.36 11.54 -12.13
CA GLN A 79 18.45 10.08 -12.03
C GLN A 79 18.06 9.54 -10.63
N ASN A 80 18.21 10.37 -9.61
CA ASN A 80 17.89 10.03 -8.22
C ASN A 80 16.54 10.61 -7.75
N ALA A 81 15.81 11.32 -8.61
CA ALA A 81 14.53 11.96 -8.25
C ALA A 81 13.59 11.99 -9.47
N TRP A 82 12.89 10.91 -9.70
CA TRP A 82 11.96 10.71 -10.82
C TRP A 82 10.62 10.15 -10.35
N MET A 83 9.59 10.41 -11.13
CA MET A 83 8.27 9.79 -10.98
C MET A 83 8.14 8.65 -11.99
N LEU A 84 7.26 7.68 -11.71
CA LEU A 84 7.03 6.56 -12.62
C LEU A 84 6.56 7.03 -14.00
N GLU A 85 5.78 8.11 -14.04
CA GLU A 85 5.37 8.81 -15.26
C GLU A 85 6.57 9.15 -16.17
N ASP A 86 7.72 9.56 -15.61
CA ASP A 86 8.93 9.86 -16.40
C ASP A 86 9.50 8.61 -17.10
N LYS A 87 9.31 7.43 -16.50
CA LYS A 87 9.74 6.13 -17.09
C LYS A 87 8.72 5.55 -18.06
N LYS A 88 7.45 5.88 -17.88
CA LYS A 88 6.34 5.40 -18.73
C LYS A 88 6.27 6.14 -20.07
N ARG A 89 6.84 7.35 -20.14
CA ARG A 89 6.78 8.20 -21.33
C ARG A 89 7.43 7.50 -22.53
N GLY A 90 6.63 7.24 -23.56
CA GLY A 90 7.08 6.54 -24.78
C GLY A 90 7.46 5.06 -24.59
N ALA A 91 7.19 4.48 -23.42
CA ALA A 91 7.46 3.08 -23.12
C ALA A 91 6.17 2.24 -23.10
N GLU A 92 6.30 0.97 -23.47
CA GLU A 92 5.24 -0.02 -23.30
C GLU A 92 5.46 -0.82 -22.00
N PRO A 93 4.41 -1.19 -21.28
CA PRO A 93 4.56 -2.00 -20.08
C PRO A 93 4.98 -3.43 -20.42
N ILE A 94 5.84 -4.04 -19.61
CA ILE A 94 6.19 -5.48 -19.69
C ILE A 94 4.93 -6.35 -19.61
N ALA A 95 3.98 -5.94 -18.76
CA ALA A 95 2.67 -6.56 -18.63
C ALA A 95 1.66 -5.54 -18.10
N LYS A 96 0.38 -5.70 -18.50
CA LYS A 96 -0.72 -4.82 -18.08
C LYS A 96 -2.02 -5.61 -17.99
N ASN A 97 -2.91 -5.21 -17.08
CA ASN A 97 -4.32 -5.60 -17.01
C ASN A 97 -5.18 -4.41 -16.57
N GLY A 98 -6.41 -4.64 -16.15
CA GLY A 98 -7.35 -3.56 -15.79
C GLY A 98 -6.91 -2.72 -14.59
N SER A 99 -6.14 -3.26 -13.65
CA SER A 99 -5.86 -2.63 -12.36
C SER A 99 -4.37 -2.51 -12.02
N ALA A 100 -3.47 -3.12 -12.81
CA ALA A 100 -2.04 -3.07 -12.56
C ALA A 100 -1.22 -3.14 -13.84
N SER A 101 0.00 -2.59 -13.78
CA SER A 101 0.99 -2.61 -14.87
C SER A 101 2.38 -2.89 -14.32
N LEU A 102 3.19 -3.59 -15.10
CA LEU A 102 4.60 -3.86 -14.80
C LEU A 102 5.48 -3.10 -15.80
N TRP A 103 6.35 -2.24 -15.30
CA TRP A 103 7.19 -1.34 -16.09
C TRP A 103 8.67 -1.65 -15.92
N ASP A 104 9.45 -1.53 -16.98
CA ASP A 104 10.91 -1.48 -16.86
C ASP A 104 11.33 -0.09 -16.39
N VAL A 105 12.05 -0.02 -15.27
CA VAL A 105 12.59 1.24 -14.73
C VAL A 105 14.12 1.33 -14.87
N GLY A 106 14.70 0.45 -15.68
CA GLY A 106 16.12 0.39 -16.00
C GLY A 106 16.95 -0.42 -15.00
N ASP A 107 18.18 -0.72 -15.36
CA ASP A 107 19.20 -1.47 -14.59
C ASP A 107 18.76 -2.91 -14.22
N GLY A 108 17.78 -3.45 -14.93
CA GLY A 108 17.20 -4.75 -14.65
C GLY A 108 16.23 -4.75 -13.48
N VAL A 109 15.62 -3.61 -13.16
CA VAL A 109 14.57 -3.48 -12.13
C VAL A 109 13.23 -3.24 -12.80
N ALA A 110 12.22 -4.00 -12.39
CA ALA A 110 10.84 -3.77 -12.77
C ALA A 110 10.08 -3.02 -11.67
N CYS A 111 9.07 -2.22 -12.06
CA CYS A 111 8.15 -1.56 -11.15
C CYS A 111 6.73 -2.08 -11.36
N LEU A 112 6.13 -2.65 -10.33
CA LEU A 112 4.73 -3.03 -10.30
C LEU A 112 3.91 -1.84 -9.80
N GLU A 113 3.11 -1.28 -10.71
CA GLU A 113 2.19 -0.16 -10.46
C GLU A 113 0.77 -0.68 -10.28
N PHE A 114 0.11 -0.26 -9.20
CA PHE A 114 -1.35 -0.37 -9.05
C PHE A 114 -1.99 0.91 -9.55
N HIS A 115 -3.07 0.80 -10.33
CA HIS A 115 -3.79 1.94 -10.89
C HIS A 115 -5.33 1.76 -10.89
N SER A 116 -5.85 0.88 -10.04
CA SER A 116 -7.27 0.81 -9.72
C SER A 116 -7.72 2.07 -8.95
N LYS A 117 -9.03 2.27 -8.81
CA LYS A 117 -9.55 3.41 -8.01
C LYS A 117 -9.00 3.35 -6.58
N MET A 118 -8.29 4.40 -6.15
CA MET A 118 -7.56 4.50 -4.88
C MET A 118 -6.54 3.36 -4.66
N ASN A 119 -6.13 2.72 -5.73
CA ASN A 119 -5.26 1.54 -5.70
C ASN A 119 -5.79 0.42 -4.78
N SER A 120 -7.13 0.28 -4.73
CA SER A 120 -7.76 -0.83 -4.02
C SER A 120 -7.47 -2.15 -4.71
N ILE A 121 -7.08 -3.15 -3.89
CA ILE A 121 -6.59 -4.43 -4.40
C ILE A 121 -7.77 -5.31 -4.78
N ASP A 122 -7.80 -5.70 -6.03
CA ASP A 122 -8.77 -6.59 -6.66
C ASP A 122 -8.10 -7.83 -7.26
N GLY A 123 -8.88 -8.67 -7.93
CA GLY A 123 -8.38 -9.90 -8.57
C GLY A 123 -7.33 -9.65 -9.64
N ASP A 124 -7.40 -8.51 -10.36
CA ASP A 124 -6.44 -8.14 -11.39
C ASP A 124 -5.08 -7.79 -10.78
N ILE A 125 -5.06 -7.05 -9.67
CA ILE A 125 -3.81 -6.76 -8.94
C ILE A 125 -3.19 -8.05 -8.39
N VAL A 126 -4.01 -8.93 -7.75
CA VAL A 126 -3.55 -10.23 -7.26
C VAL A 126 -2.95 -11.08 -8.40
N ALA A 127 -3.62 -11.13 -9.56
CA ALA A 127 -3.13 -11.85 -10.73
C ALA A 127 -1.82 -11.23 -11.28
N MET A 128 -1.69 -9.89 -11.26
CA MET A 128 -0.49 -9.21 -11.72
C MET A 128 0.70 -9.42 -10.77
N ILE A 129 0.50 -9.45 -9.45
CA ILE A 129 1.54 -9.84 -8.49
C ILE A 129 2.08 -11.23 -8.83
N MET A 130 1.20 -12.22 -8.99
CA MET A 130 1.57 -13.57 -9.35
C MET A 130 2.28 -13.64 -10.71
N LYS A 131 1.86 -12.82 -11.67
CA LYS A 131 2.50 -12.72 -12.99
C LYS A 131 3.89 -12.09 -12.88
N ALA A 132 4.06 -11.01 -12.12
CA ALA A 132 5.35 -10.35 -11.94
C ALA A 132 6.39 -11.29 -11.33
N VAL A 133 6.03 -12.05 -10.28
CA VAL A 133 6.93 -13.04 -9.69
C VAL A 133 7.33 -14.12 -10.69
N ARG A 134 6.43 -14.58 -11.58
CA ARG A 134 6.72 -15.58 -12.60
C ARG A 134 7.59 -15.06 -13.74
N LEU A 135 7.36 -13.82 -14.17
CA LEU A 135 8.09 -13.19 -15.29
C LEU A 135 9.56 -12.89 -14.98
N ASN A 136 9.95 -12.86 -13.71
CA ASN A 136 11.37 -12.69 -13.32
C ASN A 136 12.30 -13.71 -13.97
N LYS A 137 11.81 -14.92 -14.29
CA LYS A 137 12.62 -15.94 -14.97
C LYS A 137 13.17 -15.47 -16.32
N ASP A 138 12.59 -14.41 -16.89
CA ASP A 138 12.85 -13.92 -18.23
C ASP A 138 13.61 -12.57 -18.28
N GLY A 139 14.05 -11.99 -17.14
CA GLY A 139 14.99 -10.92 -17.30
C GLY A 139 15.13 -9.75 -16.34
N PHE A 140 14.37 -9.59 -15.26
CA PHE A 140 14.71 -8.55 -14.29
C PHE A 140 15.32 -9.13 -12.99
N LYS A 141 16.19 -8.34 -12.35
CA LYS A 141 16.99 -8.75 -11.17
C LYS A 141 16.25 -8.48 -9.86
N ALA A 142 15.38 -7.47 -9.86
CA ALA A 142 14.66 -7.01 -8.67
C ALA A 142 13.32 -6.37 -9.06
N LEU A 143 12.39 -6.33 -8.12
CA LEU A 143 11.08 -5.71 -8.27
C LEU A 143 10.90 -4.60 -7.25
N ILE A 144 10.37 -3.46 -7.67
CA ILE A 144 9.78 -2.49 -6.76
C ILE A 144 8.26 -2.46 -6.93
N ILE A 145 7.54 -2.22 -5.83
CA ILE A 145 6.09 -2.02 -5.85
C ILE A 145 5.82 -0.58 -5.46
N GLY A 146 5.28 0.21 -6.38
CA GLY A 146 5.04 1.64 -6.14
C GLY A 146 4.22 2.28 -7.25
N ASN A 147 3.80 3.50 -7.03
CA ASN A 147 3.01 4.30 -7.98
C ASN A 147 3.18 5.80 -7.72
N ASP A 148 2.67 6.61 -8.64
CA ASP A 148 2.69 8.08 -8.55
C ASP A 148 1.42 8.66 -7.93
N ALA A 149 0.42 7.84 -7.62
CA ALA A 149 -0.86 8.27 -7.05
C ALA A 149 -0.70 8.85 -5.63
N ASP A 150 -1.71 9.57 -5.16
CA ASP A 150 -1.73 10.15 -3.80
C ASP A 150 -1.63 9.07 -2.70
N ASN A 151 -2.11 7.87 -2.99
CA ASN A 151 -2.09 6.75 -2.06
C ASN A 151 -1.42 5.52 -2.69
N PHE A 152 -0.61 4.83 -1.90
CA PHE A 152 -0.03 3.56 -2.29
C PHE A 152 -1.12 2.50 -2.52
N SER A 153 -1.97 2.27 -1.54
CA SER A 153 -3.17 1.42 -1.62
C SER A 153 -4.03 1.57 -0.36
N VAL A 154 -5.34 1.65 -0.53
CA VAL A 154 -6.30 1.66 0.60
C VAL A 154 -6.74 0.26 1.04
N GLY A 155 -6.13 -0.80 0.51
CA GLY A 155 -6.42 -2.18 0.85
C GLY A 155 -7.38 -2.88 -0.11
N ALA A 156 -7.97 -3.97 0.33
CA ALA A 156 -8.85 -4.80 -0.48
C ALA A 156 -10.09 -4.05 -0.98
N ASN A 157 -10.55 -4.39 -2.19
CA ASN A 157 -11.82 -3.89 -2.70
C ASN A 157 -13.01 -4.56 -1.97
N ILE A 158 -13.37 -3.97 -0.83
CA ILE A 158 -14.44 -4.50 0.04
C ILE A 158 -15.84 -4.47 -0.61
N GLY A 159 -16.03 -3.65 -1.66
CA GLY A 159 -17.27 -3.63 -2.44
C GLY A 159 -17.52 -4.94 -3.17
N LEU A 160 -16.46 -5.56 -3.72
CA LEU A 160 -16.55 -6.88 -4.34
C LEU A 160 -16.89 -7.97 -3.31
N SER A 161 -16.29 -7.90 -2.12
CA SER A 161 -16.61 -8.83 -1.02
C SER A 161 -18.05 -8.69 -0.54
N LEU A 162 -18.57 -7.46 -0.44
CA LEU A 162 -19.95 -7.18 -0.09
C LEU A 162 -20.92 -7.74 -1.14
N PHE A 163 -20.64 -7.52 -2.42
CA PHE A 163 -21.45 -8.05 -3.51
C PHE A 163 -21.50 -9.60 -3.46
N ALA A 164 -20.34 -10.23 -3.33
CA ALA A 164 -20.24 -11.69 -3.26
C ALA A 164 -20.96 -12.26 -2.03
N ALA A 165 -20.88 -11.59 -0.88
CA ALA A 165 -21.58 -12.01 0.34
C ALA A 165 -23.12 -11.87 0.20
N ASN A 166 -23.59 -10.74 -0.35
CA ASN A 166 -25.02 -10.51 -0.59
C ASN A 166 -25.61 -11.48 -1.63
N THR A 167 -24.81 -12.03 -2.50
CA THR A 167 -25.21 -13.05 -3.49
C THR A 167 -24.86 -14.48 -3.06
N ALA A 168 -24.44 -14.66 -1.80
CA ALA A 168 -24.07 -15.95 -1.21
C ALA A 168 -22.99 -16.73 -1.99
N MET A 169 -22.05 -16.02 -2.62
CA MET A 169 -20.94 -16.60 -3.42
C MET A 169 -19.77 -16.99 -2.50
N TRP A 170 -20.03 -17.73 -1.43
CA TRP A 170 -19.05 -18.06 -0.39
C TRP A 170 -17.78 -18.75 -0.88
N PRO A 171 -17.84 -19.73 -1.82
CA PRO A 171 -16.63 -20.33 -2.38
C PRO A 171 -15.74 -19.32 -3.11
N ILE A 172 -16.33 -18.32 -3.76
CA ILE A 172 -15.58 -17.26 -4.47
C ILE A 172 -14.88 -16.34 -3.46
N ILE A 173 -15.55 -16.01 -2.35
CA ILE A 173 -14.93 -15.24 -1.25
C ILE A 173 -13.71 -15.99 -0.69
N GLU A 174 -13.87 -17.26 -0.36
CA GLU A 174 -12.80 -18.08 0.20
C GLU A 174 -11.62 -18.21 -0.79
N GLN A 175 -11.90 -18.45 -2.07
CA GLN A 175 -10.90 -18.50 -3.12
C GLN A 175 -10.19 -17.15 -3.30
N GLY A 176 -10.92 -16.03 -3.22
CA GLY A 176 -10.37 -14.68 -3.32
C GLY A 176 -9.40 -14.37 -2.17
N VAL A 177 -9.80 -14.71 -0.93
CA VAL A 177 -8.91 -14.57 0.24
C VAL A 177 -7.67 -15.43 0.07
N LYS A 178 -7.84 -16.71 -0.33
CA LYS A 178 -6.72 -17.61 -0.57
C LYS A 178 -5.79 -17.09 -1.67
N ALA A 179 -6.33 -16.60 -2.77
CA ALA A 179 -5.53 -16.06 -3.89
C ALA A 179 -4.67 -14.85 -3.45
N GLY A 180 -5.23 -13.95 -2.63
CA GLY A 180 -4.47 -12.85 -2.04
C GLY A 180 -3.35 -13.34 -1.11
N GLN A 181 -3.64 -14.33 -0.26
CA GLN A 181 -2.65 -14.97 0.59
C GLN A 181 -1.51 -15.61 -0.24
N ASP A 182 -1.85 -16.36 -1.27
CA ASP A 182 -0.88 -17.02 -2.16
C ASP A 182 -0.02 -15.97 -2.89
N ALA A 183 -0.61 -14.85 -3.33
CA ALA A 183 0.13 -13.77 -3.99
C ALA A 183 1.11 -13.07 -3.05
N TYR A 184 0.73 -12.80 -1.81
CA TYR A 184 1.61 -12.15 -0.84
C TYR A 184 2.73 -13.09 -0.36
N LEU A 185 2.43 -14.37 -0.20
CA LEU A 185 3.47 -15.39 0.02
C LEU A 185 4.42 -15.51 -1.17
N ALA A 186 3.92 -15.36 -2.40
CA ALA A 186 4.77 -15.37 -3.59
C ALA A 186 5.74 -14.17 -3.61
N LEU A 187 5.32 -12.99 -3.13
CA LEU A 187 6.23 -11.86 -2.91
C LEU A 187 7.28 -12.19 -1.85
N LYS A 188 6.86 -12.63 -0.66
CA LYS A 188 7.74 -12.91 0.47
C LYS A 188 8.82 -13.94 0.15
N TYR A 189 8.49 -14.93 -0.66
CA TYR A 189 9.37 -16.06 -1.01
C TYR A 189 9.83 -16.02 -2.47
N ALA A 190 9.82 -14.85 -3.08
CA ALA A 190 10.35 -14.66 -4.42
C ALA A 190 11.86 -14.98 -4.45
N PRO A 191 12.39 -15.56 -5.55
CA PRO A 191 13.83 -15.87 -5.65
C PRO A 191 14.68 -14.63 -6.03
N PHE A 192 14.17 -13.44 -5.80
CA PHE A 192 14.80 -12.14 -6.09
C PHE A 192 14.22 -11.07 -5.15
N PRO A 193 14.97 -10.00 -4.87
CA PRO A 193 14.55 -8.98 -3.92
C PRO A 193 13.35 -8.17 -4.41
N ILE A 194 12.43 -7.90 -3.50
CA ILE A 194 11.24 -7.07 -3.71
C ILE A 194 11.21 -5.96 -2.66
N VAL A 195 11.11 -4.70 -3.14
CA VAL A 195 11.05 -3.52 -2.25
C VAL A 195 9.75 -2.76 -2.49
N ALA A 196 8.97 -2.54 -1.43
CA ALA A 196 7.80 -1.68 -1.52
C ALA A 196 8.19 -0.20 -1.33
N ALA A 197 7.53 0.68 -2.08
CA ALA A 197 7.76 2.12 -2.10
C ALA A 197 6.47 2.89 -1.73
N PRO A 198 5.91 2.71 -0.51
CA PRO A 198 4.66 3.35 -0.14
C PRO A 198 4.82 4.85 0.05
N ALA A 199 3.80 5.60 -0.42
CA ALA A 199 3.59 7.00 -0.12
C ALA A 199 2.09 7.26 0.03
N GLY A 200 1.71 8.22 0.87
CA GLY A 200 0.32 8.41 1.26
C GLY A 200 -0.21 7.21 2.05
N MET A 201 -1.45 6.80 1.79
CA MET A 201 -2.07 5.70 2.51
C MET A 201 -1.61 4.33 2.01
N ALA A 202 -1.16 3.48 2.92
CA ALA A 202 -0.89 2.06 2.76
C ALA A 202 -1.67 1.31 3.86
N LEU A 203 -2.96 1.10 3.63
CA LEU A 203 -3.90 0.61 4.65
C LEU A 203 -4.42 -0.79 4.32
N GLY A 204 -4.75 -1.57 5.35
CA GLY A 204 -5.28 -2.91 5.18
C GLY A 204 -4.39 -3.78 4.30
N GLY A 205 -4.96 -4.38 3.24
CA GLY A 205 -4.20 -5.15 2.25
C GLY A 205 -3.01 -4.38 1.64
N GLY A 206 -3.08 -3.04 1.56
CA GLY A 206 -1.96 -2.19 1.15
C GLY A 206 -0.82 -2.19 2.18
N CYS A 207 -1.12 -2.25 3.46
CA CYS A 207 -0.13 -2.45 4.52
C CYS A 207 0.40 -3.90 4.48
N GLU A 208 -0.49 -4.88 4.30
CA GLU A 208 -0.12 -6.29 4.23
C GLU A 208 0.88 -6.56 3.10
N VAL A 209 0.70 -6.00 1.88
CA VAL A 209 1.65 -6.19 0.78
C VAL A 209 3.03 -5.61 1.11
N THR A 210 3.09 -4.44 1.78
CA THR A 210 4.39 -3.87 2.18
C THR A 210 5.10 -4.75 3.21
N MET A 211 4.33 -5.39 4.09
CA MET A 211 4.88 -6.27 5.13
C MET A 211 5.44 -7.58 4.56
N HIS A 212 5.03 -7.99 3.36
CA HIS A 212 5.51 -9.20 2.68
C HIS A 212 6.68 -8.94 1.72
N CYS A 213 7.15 -7.70 1.59
CA CYS A 213 8.35 -7.37 0.83
C CYS A 213 9.62 -7.55 1.68
N ASP A 214 10.77 -7.77 1.02
CA ASP A 214 12.08 -7.91 1.67
C ASP A 214 12.48 -6.63 2.40
N ALA A 215 12.20 -5.48 1.79
CA ALA A 215 12.44 -4.18 2.38
C ALA A 215 11.34 -3.19 1.96
N VAL A 216 11.28 -2.07 2.66
CA VAL A 216 10.38 -0.97 2.36
C VAL A 216 11.17 0.34 2.35
N GLN A 217 10.96 1.14 1.30
CA GLN A 217 11.44 2.52 1.21
C GLN A 217 10.23 3.44 1.27
N ALA A 218 9.82 3.86 2.47
CA ALA A 218 8.61 4.61 2.67
C ALA A 218 8.82 6.12 2.52
N HIS A 219 7.85 6.82 1.93
CA HIS A 219 7.78 8.28 2.09
C HIS A 219 7.57 8.64 3.56
N ALA A 220 8.21 9.71 4.02
CA ALA A 220 8.17 10.12 5.45
C ALA A 220 6.74 10.31 5.98
N GLU A 221 5.84 10.81 5.15
CA GLU A 221 4.42 11.07 5.49
C GLU A 221 3.49 9.91 5.10
N SER A 222 3.97 8.67 5.08
CA SER A 222 3.13 7.51 4.81
C SER A 222 2.23 7.18 6.00
N TYR A 223 0.94 6.94 5.71
CA TYR A 223 -0.06 6.46 6.65
C TYR A 223 -0.17 4.95 6.51
N MET A 224 0.25 4.20 7.53
CA MET A 224 0.28 2.74 7.47
C MET A 224 -0.51 2.11 8.62
N GLY A 225 -1.32 1.10 8.31
CA GLY A 225 -2.11 0.41 9.34
C GLY A 225 -2.94 -0.75 8.81
N LEU A 226 -3.24 -1.67 9.72
CA LEU A 226 -4.19 -2.77 9.53
C LEU A 226 -5.54 -2.32 10.09
N VAL A 227 -6.47 -1.92 9.22
CA VAL A 227 -7.68 -1.17 9.58
C VAL A 227 -8.98 -1.95 9.43
N GLU A 228 -8.90 -3.23 9.12
CA GLU A 228 -10.01 -4.12 8.77
C GLU A 228 -11.08 -4.20 9.84
N VAL A 229 -10.72 -4.07 11.12
CA VAL A 229 -11.67 -4.07 12.23
C VAL A 229 -12.66 -2.91 12.17
N GLY A 230 -12.30 -1.81 11.51
CA GLY A 230 -13.19 -0.68 11.27
C GLY A 230 -14.41 -1.03 10.40
N VAL A 231 -14.30 -2.07 9.59
CA VAL A 231 -15.38 -2.62 8.77
C VAL A 231 -15.88 -3.99 9.27
N GLY A 232 -15.51 -4.39 10.50
CA GLY A 232 -15.95 -5.64 11.11
C GLY A 232 -15.25 -6.88 10.57
N LEU A 233 -14.07 -6.72 9.99
CA LEU A 233 -13.20 -7.80 9.50
C LEU A 233 -11.88 -7.82 10.30
N ILE A 234 -11.02 -8.74 9.97
CA ILE A 234 -9.62 -8.79 10.44
C ILE A 234 -8.68 -8.80 9.21
N PRO A 235 -7.38 -8.49 9.36
CA PRO A 235 -6.41 -8.69 8.28
C PRO A 235 -6.44 -10.14 7.80
N GLY A 236 -6.60 -10.33 6.49
CA GLY A 236 -6.85 -11.66 5.94
C GLY A 236 -5.80 -12.16 4.94
N TRP A 237 -4.86 -11.31 4.58
CA TRP A 237 -3.79 -11.66 3.64
C TRP A 237 -2.42 -11.76 4.31
N GLY A 238 -2.42 -12.15 5.59
CA GLY A 238 -1.22 -12.40 6.38
C GLY A 238 -0.81 -11.24 7.28
N GLY A 239 -1.63 -10.19 7.43
CA GLY A 239 -1.32 -9.05 8.29
C GLY A 239 -1.22 -9.42 9.77
N CYS A 240 -2.10 -10.29 10.25
CA CYS A 240 -2.06 -10.77 11.63
C CYS A 240 -0.74 -11.51 11.90
N LYS A 241 -0.40 -12.48 11.05
CA LYS A 241 0.82 -13.28 11.23
C LYS A 241 2.08 -12.45 11.05
N GLU A 242 2.15 -11.57 10.07
CA GLU A 242 3.35 -10.74 9.84
C GLU A 242 3.61 -9.79 11.01
N LEU A 243 2.56 -9.12 11.51
CA LEU A 243 2.72 -8.23 12.65
C LEU A 243 3.09 -9.01 13.92
N LEU A 244 2.48 -10.18 14.15
CA LEU A 244 2.83 -11.06 15.27
C LEU A 244 4.30 -11.48 15.21
N MET A 245 4.76 -11.94 14.06
CA MET A 245 6.16 -12.35 13.88
C MET A 245 7.13 -11.21 14.13
N ARG A 246 6.84 -10.01 13.61
CA ARG A 246 7.65 -8.81 13.84
C ARG A 246 7.67 -8.40 15.32
N GLN A 247 6.54 -8.50 16.01
CA GLN A 247 6.46 -8.20 17.45
C GLN A 247 7.22 -9.24 18.30
N THR A 248 7.23 -10.51 17.89
CA THR A 248 7.99 -11.58 18.56
C THR A 248 9.50 -11.33 18.45
N LEU A 249 9.98 -10.78 17.34
CA LEU A 249 11.38 -10.42 17.13
C LEU A 249 11.79 -9.10 17.82
N ASN A 250 10.87 -8.39 18.45
CA ASN A 250 11.14 -7.11 19.08
C ASN A 250 11.85 -7.29 20.45
N LYS A 251 13.16 -7.20 20.44
CA LYS A 251 14.04 -7.36 21.64
C LYS A 251 13.77 -6.35 22.78
N LYS A 252 12.97 -5.30 22.54
CA LYS A 252 12.56 -4.33 23.59
C LYS A 252 11.40 -4.83 24.44
N ARG A 253 10.74 -5.93 24.05
CA ARG A 253 9.63 -6.50 24.81
C ARG A 253 10.11 -7.50 25.85
N PRO A 254 9.34 -7.70 26.94
CA PRO A 254 9.55 -8.83 27.84
C PRO A 254 9.51 -10.15 27.10
N GLY A 255 10.21 -11.16 27.59
CA GLY A 255 10.21 -12.50 27.03
C GLY A 255 8.85 -13.21 27.14
N GLY A 256 8.71 -14.29 26.36
CA GLY A 256 7.47 -15.07 26.25
C GLY A 256 6.54 -14.58 25.14
N PRO A 257 5.52 -15.39 24.76
CA PRO A 257 4.65 -15.09 23.62
C PRO A 257 3.62 -13.98 23.92
N MET A 258 3.13 -13.85 25.16
CA MET A 258 2.04 -12.94 25.50
C MET A 258 2.33 -11.46 25.22
N PRO A 259 3.53 -10.90 25.50
CA PRO A 259 3.77 -9.48 25.20
C PRO A 259 3.71 -9.15 23.71
N ALA A 260 4.13 -10.06 22.83
CA ALA A 260 4.01 -9.91 21.37
C ALA A 260 2.55 -10.00 20.91
N ILE A 261 1.82 -11.00 21.42
CA ILE A 261 0.40 -11.21 21.13
C ILE A 261 -0.43 -10.00 21.58
N ALA A 262 -0.26 -9.54 22.83
CA ALA A 262 -1.00 -8.41 23.36
C ALA A 262 -0.77 -7.12 22.57
N ALA A 263 0.47 -6.85 22.17
CA ALA A 263 0.79 -5.68 21.37
C ALA A 263 0.24 -5.76 19.94
N THR A 264 0.31 -6.94 19.32
CA THR A 264 -0.30 -7.16 18.00
C THR A 264 -1.82 -7.00 18.09
N PHE A 265 -2.42 -7.60 19.10
CA PHE A 265 -3.85 -7.50 19.36
C PHE A 265 -4.30 -6.05 19.56
N GLU A 266 -3.62 -5.28 20.43
CA GLU A 266 -3.92 -3.87 20.64
C GLU A 266 -3.83 -3.06 19.34
N THR A 267 -2.75 -3.26 18.56
CA THR A 267 -2.53 -2.52 17.33
C THR A 267 -3.61 -2.77 16.31
N ILE A 268 -4.01 -4.04 16.11
CA ILE A 268 -5.03 -4.41 15.11
C ILE A 268 -6.44 -4.11 15.62
N SER A 269 -6.80 -4.51 16.85
CA SER A 269 -8.17 -4.36 17.39
C SER A 269 -8.61 -2.90 17.52
N THR A 270 -7.65 -1.97 17.65
CA THR A 270 -7.91 -0.53 17.69
C THR A 270 -7.73 0.16 16.35
N ALA A 271 -7.48 -0.61 15.27
CA ALA A 271 -7.21 -0.07 13.93
C ALA A 271 -6.14 1.05 13.95
N LYS A 272 -5.06 0.87 14.69
CA LYS A 272 -4.00 1.88 14.78
C LYS A 272 -3.41 2.16 13.41
N VAL A 273 -3.37 3.44 13.05
CA VAL A 273 -2.73 3.94 11.83
C VAL A 273 -1.55 4.81 12.23
N ALA A 274 -0.37 4.46 11.74
CA ALA A 274 0.79 5.34 11.81
C ALA A 274 0.57 6.55 10.90
N THR A 275 0.86 7.74 11.37
CA THR A 275 0.73 9.00 10.62
C THR A 275 2.04 9.44 9.97
N SER A 276 3.09 8.64 10.12
CA SER A 276 4.40 8.82 9.49
C SER A 276 5.14 7.50 9.39
N ALA A 277 6.12 7.42 8.50
CA ALA A 277 7.00 6.27 8.39
C ALA A 277 7.80 6.02 9.69
N ALA A 278 8.15 7.06 10.43
CA ALA A 278 8.82 6.95 11.73
C ALA A 278 7.91 6.26 12.77
N GLU A 279 6.63 6.64 12.83
CA GLU A 279 5.64 6.00 13.70
C GLU A 279 5.34 4.57 13.24
N ALA A 280 5.31 4.30 11.93
CA ALA A 280 5.15 2.96 11.39
C ALA A 280 6.26 2.00 11.84
N LYS A 281 7.50 2.48 12.01
CA LYS A 281 8.58 1.71 12.65
C LYS A 281 8.29 1.40 14.12
N ASN A 282 7.71 2.32 14.87
CA ASN A 282 7.35 2.11 16.27
C ASN A 282 6.22 1.09 16.42
N LEU A 283 5.25 1.09 15.50
CA LEU A 283 4.15 0.12 15.44
C LEU A 283 4.55 -1.21 14.80
N MET A 284 5.77 -1.35 14.30
CA MET A 284 6.31 -2.54 13.63
C MET A 284 5.67 -2.83 12.25
N PHE A 285 4.93 -1.89 11.65
CA PHE A 285 4.54 -1.98 10.24
C PHE A 285 5.76 -1.85 9.31
N LEU A 286 6.75 -1.08 9.73
CA LEU A 286 8.08 -1.03 9.12
C LEU A 286 9.12 -1.66 10.06
N ARG A 287 10.11 -2.32 9.46
CA ARG A 287 11.29 -2.80 10.19
C ARG A 287 12.22 -1.61 10.51
N LYS A 288 13.11 -1.76 11.48
CA LYS A 288 14.12 -0.71 11.76
C LYS A 288 15.06 -0.47 10.57
N SER A 289 15.34 -1.53 9.80
CA SER A 289 16.18 -1.50 8.60
C SER A 289 15.52 -0.82 7.40
N ASP A 290 14.18 -0.71 7.38
CA ASP A 290 13.46 -0.10 6.26
C ASP A 290 13.84 1.38 6.10
N GLY A 291 13.87 1.86 4.88
CA GLY A 291 14.26 3.23 4.53
C GLY A 291 13.12 4.24 4.70
N ILE A 292 13.48 5.50 4.90
CA ILE A 292 12.55 6.63 4.89
C ILE A 292 13.08 7.71 3.95
N THR A 293 12.26 8.16 3.02
CA THR A 293 12.57 9.21 2.06
C THR A 293 11.66 10.42 2.29
N MET A 294 12.25 11.61 2.43
CA MET A 294 11.50 12.87 2.65
C MET A 294 10.92 13.44 1.35
N ASN A 295 11.64 13.31 0.24
CA ASN A 295 11.25 13.85 -1.05
C ASN A 295 10.45 12.79 -1.83
N ARG A 296 9.16 13.09 -2.11
CA ARG A 296 8.25 12.18 -2.83
C ARG A 296 8.83 11.69 -4.17
N ARG A 297 9.53 12.54 -4.91
CA ARG A 297 10.15 12.19 -6.20
C ARG A 297 11.33 11.22 -6.09
N ARG A 298 11.92 11.08 -4.91
CA ARG A 298 13.03 10.16 -4.66
C ARG A 298 12.59 8.77 -4.20
N VAL A 299 11.34 8.60 -3.77
CA VAL A 299 10.89 7.35 -3.15
C VAL A 299 11.12 6.14 -4.05
N LEU A 300 10.73 6.24 -5.34
CA LEU A 300 10.94 5.14 -6.30
C LEU A 300 12.42 4.95 -6.66
N ALA A 301 13.18 6.05 -6.77
CA ALA A 301 14.62 5.96 -7.03
C ALA A 301 15.38 5.32 -5.86
N ASP A 302 15.07 5.74 -4.63
CA ASP A 302 15.67 5.19 -3.41
C ASP A 302 15.26 3.71 -3.22
N ALA A 303 13.99 3.35 -3.52
CA ALA A 303 13.53 1.96 -3.51
C ALA A 303 14.25 1.10 -4.56
N LYS A 304 14.46 1.62 -5.78
CA LYS A 304 15.25 0.96 -6.82
C LYS A 304 16.70 0.74 -6.37
N ALA A 305 17.33 1.77 -5.80
CA ALA A 305 18.69 1.65 -5.28
C ALA A 305 18.78 0.59 -4.16
N GLN A 306 17.80 0.57 -3.25
CA GLN A 306 17.72 -0.44 -2.19
C GLN A 306 17.51 -1.85 -2.77
N ALA A 307 16.64 -2.00 -3.77
CA ALA A 307 16.41 -3.28 -4.44
C ALA A 307 17.67 -3.81 -5.13
N LEU A 308 18.41 -2.95 -5.84
CA LEU A 308 19.67 -3.31 -6.47
C LEU A 308 20.75 -3.71 -5.45
N ALA A 309 20.79 -3.03 -4.30
CA ALA A 309 21.74 -3.36 -3.23
C ALA A 309 21.48 -4.75 -2.59
N LEU A 310 20.28 -5.29 -2.74
CA LEU A 310 19.90 -6.61 -2.23
C LEU A 310 20.16 -7.74 -3.24
N VAL A 311 20.48 -7.44 -4.51
CA VAL A 311 20.59 -8.46 -5.57
C VAL A 311 21.74 -9.44 -5.32
N ASP A 312 22.94 -8.89 -4.98
CA ASP A 312 24.12 -9.72 -4.82
C ASP A 312 24.01 -10.55 -3.55
N GLY A 313 24.05 -11.89 -3.71
CA GLY A 313 23.93 -12.83 -2.60
C GLY A 313 22.52 -12.92 -2.01
N TYR A 314 21.49 -12.51 -2.74
CA TYR A 314 20.11 -12.60 -2.29
C TYR A 314 19.69 -14.04 -2.03
N GLU A 315 19.18 -14.29 -0.83
CA GLU A 315 18.55 -15.53 -0.42
C GLU A 315 17.12 -15.23 0.06
N ALA A 316 16.13 -15.92 -0.51
CA ALA A 316 14.75 -15.79 -0.06
C ALA A 316 14.62 -16.24 1.41
N PRO A 317 13.70 -15.65 2.18
CA PRO A 317 13.48 -16.07 3.58
C PRO A 317 13.17 -17.56 3.70
N GLU A 318 13.54 -18.14 4.84
CA GLU A 318 13.20 -19.52 5.16
C GLU A 318 11.69 -19.73 5.23
N ARG A 319 11.22 -20.81 4.63
CA ARG A 319 9.81 -21.22 4.64
C ARG A 319 9.50 -22.09 5.86
N ASP A 320 8.21 -22.16 6.18
CA ASP A 320 7.68 -23.11 7.16
C ASP A 320 8.30 -22.96 8.58
N ILE A 321 8.56 -21.69 8.98
CA ILE A 321 9.01 -21.37 10.35
C ILE A 321 7.94 -21.80 11.33
N GLU A 322 8.36 -22.61 12.31
CA GLU A 322 7.51 -23.05 13.41
C GLU A 322 7.49 -22.03 14.55
N ILE A 323 6.30 -21.75 15.06
CA ILE A 323 6.07 -20.78 16.13
C ILE A 323 5.32 -21.49 17.26
N VAL A 324 5.78 -21.32 18.49
CA VAL A 324 5.05 -21.78 19.69
C VAL A 324 4.13 -20.66 20.15
N LEU A 325 2.83 -20.93 20.21
CA LEU A 325 1.81 -20.01 20.68
C LEU A 325 0.99 -20.65 21.81
N PRO A 326 0.48 -19.85 22.75
CA PRO A 326 -0.16 -20.38 23.98
C PRO A 326 -1.60 -20.90 23.78
N GLY A 327 -2.13 -20.85 22.55
CA GLY A 327 -3.40 -21.42 22.20
C GLY A 327 -4.60 -20.84 22.99
N LYS A 328 -5.51 -21.70 23.38
CA LYS A 328 -6.77 -21.32 24.05
C LYS A 328 -6.60 -20.47 25.30
N THR A 329 -5.55 -20.65 26.05
CA THR A 329 -5.33 -19.88 27.30
C THR A 329 -5.14 -18.39 27.01
N ALA A 330 -4.36 -18.05 25.97
CA ALA A 330 -4.17 -16.67 25.57
C ALA A 330 -5.41 -16.09 24.88
N SER A 331 -6.10 -16.87 24.05
CA SER A 331 -7.36 -16.44 23.43
C SER A 331 -8.37 -16.02 24.49
N LEU A 332 -8.60 -16.87 25.50
CA LEU A 332 -9.52 -16.56 26.59
C LEU A 332 -9.13 -15.30 27.36
N ALA A 333 -7.83 -15.10 27.65
CA ALA A 333 -7.36 -13.89 28.33
C ALA A 333 -7.63 -12.62 27.52
N LEU A 334 -7.41 -12.66 26.19
CA LEU A 334 -7.71 -11.55 25.29
C LEU A 334 -9.22 -11.29 25.15
N GLU A 335 -10.03 -12.35 25.04
CA GLU A 335 -11.48 -12.24 24.99
C GLU A 335 -12.05 -11.60 26.26
N MET A 336 -11.55 -11.99 27.44
CA MET A 336 -11.92 -11.34 28.71
C MET A 336 -11.54 -9.87 28.75
N ALA A 337 -10.38 -9.50 28.22
CA ALA A 337 -9.96 -8.10 28.12
C ALA A 337 -10.90 -7.30 27.19
N VAL A 338 -11.28 -7.86 26.03
CA VAL A 338 -12.24 -7.22 25.11
C VAL A 338 -13.61 -7.09 25.75
N GLN A 339 -14.10 -8.14 26.45
CA GLN A 339 -15.35 -8.07 27.16
C GLN A 339 -15.36 -6.96 28.21
N GLY A 340 -14.25 -6.75 28.93
CA GLY A 340 -14.11 -5.63 29.84
C GLY A 340 -14.26 -4.27 29.16
N PHE A 341 -13.79 -4.09 27.92
CA PHE A 341 -14.03 -2.87 27.14
C PHE A 341 -15.49 -2.74 26.68
N VAL A 342 -16.14 -3.84 26.36
CA VAL A 342 -17.59 -3.87 26.03
C VAL A 342 -18.40 -3.46 27.26
N ASP A 343 -18.13 -4.04 28.42
CA ASP A 343 -18.83 -3.74 29.69
C ASP A 343 -18.65 -2.28 30.12
N MET A 344 -17.51 -1.68 29.81
CA MET A 344 -17.25 -0.25 30.02
C MET A 344 -17.86 0.67 28.94
N GLY A 345 -18.55 0.14 27.94
CA GLY A 345 -19.10 0.92 26.82
C GLY A 345 -18.05 1.51 25.86
N LYS A 346 -16.80 1.06 25.92
CA LYS A 346 -15.70 1.51 25.03
C LYS A 346 -15.66 0.75 23.72
N ALA A 347 -16.22 -0.46 23.70
CA ALA A 347 -16.39 -1.30 22.51
C ALA A 347 -17.86 -1.73 22.41
N THR A 348 -18.32 -2.06 21.20
CA THR A 348 -19.64 -2.63 20.99
C THR A 348 -19.60 -4.16 21.23
N ALA A 349 -20.76 -4.77 21.43
CA ALA A 349 -20.83 -6.23 21.54
C ALA A 349 -20.29 -6.92 20.26
N TYR A 350 -20.42 -6.27 19.09
CA TYR A 350 -19.88 -6.81 17.84
C TYR A 350 -18.36 -6.64 17.72
N ASP A 351 -17.78 -5.58 18.29
CA ASP A 351 -16.33 -5.48 18.42
C ASP A 351 -15.77 -6.64 19.27
N GLY A 352 -16.56 -7.13 20.26
CA GLY A 352 -16.24 -8.35 21.01
C GLY A 352 -16.16 -9.59 20.10
N VAL A 353 -17.07 -9.74 19.14
CA VAL A 353 -17.05 -10.86 18.18
C VAL A 353 -15.82 -10.79 17.28
N VAL A 354 -15.54 -9.61 16.69
CA VAL A 354 -14.36 -9.40 15.82
C VAL A 354 -13.07 -9.60 16.61
N GLY A 355 -13.00 -9.07 17.84
CA GLY A 355 -11.87 -9.23 18.74
C GLY A 355 -11.63 -10.69 19.14
N GLY A 356 -12.68 -11.48 19.33
CA GLY A 356 -12.58 -12.92 19.62
C GLY A 356 -11.95 -13.71 18.45
N GLU A 357 -12.34 -13.43 17.19
CA GLU A 357 -11.70 -14.04 16.02
C GLU A 357 -10.20 -13.67 15.95
N LEU A 358 -9.87 -12.39 16.17
CA LEU A 358 -8.48 -11.92 16.19
C LEU A 358 -7.68 -12.59 17.33
N ALA A 359 -8.26 -12.69 18.52
CA ALA A 359 -7.63 -13.34 19.68
C ALA A 359 -7.29 -14.80 19.37
N GLY A 360 -8.24 -15.54 18.74
CA GLY A 360 -8.02 -16.91 18.32
C GLY A 360 -6.85 -17.06 17.35
N ILE A 361 -6.74 -16.20 16.34
CA ILE A 361 -5.65 -16.24 15.35
C ILE A 361 -4.30 -15.98 16.03
N LEU A 362 -4.19 -14.87 16.78
CA LEU A 362 -2.92 -14.46 17.38
C LEU A 362 -2.43 -15.43 18.47
N SER A 363 -3.33 -16.22 19.02
CA SER A 363 -3.01 -17.26 20.02
C SER A 363 -2.65 -18.62 19.41
N GLY A 364 -2.78 -18.79 18.08
CA GLY A 364 -2.51 -20.05 17.39
C GLY A 364 -3.72 -20.96 17.23
N GLY A 365 -4.93 -20.47 17.48
CA GLY A 365 -6.16 -21.24 17.34
C GLY A 365 -6.35 -22.28 18.43
N ASN A 366 -6.68 -23.52 18.04
CA ASN A 366 -6.96 -24.62 18.96
C ASN A 366 -5.70 -25.44 19.28
N THR A 367 -4.62 -24.76 19.65
CA THR A 367 -3.32 -25.33 20.02
C THR A 367 -3.00 -25.08 21.48
N ASP A 368 -1.86 -25.56 21.95
CA ASP A 368 -1.29 -25.26 23.26
C ASP A 368 0.24 -25.06 23.14
N VAL A 369 0.90 -24.77 24.26
CA VAL A 369 2.35 -24.50 24.30
C VAL A 369 3.26 -25.68 23.94
N THR A 370 2.71 -26.87 23.80
CA THR A 370 3.45 -28.09 23.42
C THR A 370 3.41 -28.34 21.90
N GLU A 371 2.58 -27.60 21.18
CA GLU A 371 2.41 -27.71 19.75
C GLU A 371 3.01 -26.48 19.04
N THR A 372 3.49 -26.67 17.82
CA THR A 372 3.93 -25.58 16.96
C THR A 372 2.88 -25.27 15.91
N VAL A 373 2.79 -24.02 15.50
CA VAL A 373 1.99 -23.56 14.37
C VAL A 373 2.89 -22.98 13.31
N THR A 374 2.54 -23.19 12.06
CA THR A 374 3.26 -22.62 10.92
C THR A 374 2.61 -21.33 10.44
N GLU A 375 3.32 -20.60 9.58
CA GLU A 375 2.75 -19.45 8.87
C GLU A 375 1.47 -19.83 8.11
N LYS A 376 1.45 -21.00 7.48
CA LYS A 376 0.29 -21.51 6.73
C LYS A 376 -0.93 -21.75 7.63
N ASP A 377 -0.69 -22.25 8.85
CA ASP A 377 -1.76 -22.47 9.83
C ASP A 377 -2.38 -21.14 10.26
N LEU A 378 -1.55 -20.13 10.57
CA LEU A 378 -2.06 -18.80 10.92
C LEU A 378 -2.86 -18.17 9.77
N MET A 379 -2.38 -18.27 8.54
CA MET A 379 -3.13 -17.77 7.37
C MET A 379 -4.41 -18.54 7.09
N ALA A 380 -4.46 -19.83 7.41
CA ALA A 380 -5.71 -20.61 7.35
C ALA A 380 -6.73 -20.13 8.41
N LEU A 381 -6.26 -19.77 9.62
CA LEU A 381 -7.10 -19.17 10.65
C LEU A 381 -7.63 -17.80 10.22
N GLU A 382 -6.78 -16.93 9.65
CA GLU A 382 -7.20 -15.63 9.09
C GLU A 382 -8.30 -15.81 8.04
N ARG A 383 -8.10 -16.71 7.06
CA ARG A 383 -9.09 -16.99 6.01
C ARG A 383 -10.42 -17.48 6.57
N LYS A 384 -10.37 -18.42 7.51
CA LYS A 384 -11.58 -18.93 8.17
C LYS A 384 -12.35 -17.83 8.91
N ALA A 385 -11.63 -16.95 9.61
CA ALA A 385 -12.23 -15.84 10.34
C ALA A 385 -12.86 -14.81 9.39
N ILE A 386 -12.21 -14.45 8.29
CA ILE A 386 -12.77 -13.55 7.27
C ILE A 386 -14.11 -14.10 6.74
N VAL A 387 -14.12 -15.36 6.32
CA VAL A 387 -15.37 -15.99 5.80
C VAL A 387 -16.47 -15.99 6.86
N LYS A 388 -16.14 -16.34 8.11
CA LYS A 388 -17.08 -16.33 9.24
C LYS A 388 -17.64 -14.93 9.53
N LEU A 389 -16.79 -13.89 9.52
CA LEU A 389 -17.20 -12.51 9.77
C LEU A 389 -18.07 -11.97 8.62
N LEU A 390 -17.78 -12.32 7.37
CA LEU A 390 -18.60 -11.91 6.21
C LEU A 390 -20.00 -12.56 6.20
N HIS A 391 -20.22 -13.70 6.88
CA HIS A 391 -21.55 -14.25 7.08
C HIS A 391 -22.39 -13.43 8.07
N ASN A 392 -21.77 -12.52 8.83
CA ASN A 392 -22.49 -11.76 9.84
C ASN A 392 -23.08 -10.46 9.25
N PRO A 393 -24.41 -10.24 9.37
CA PRO A 393 -25.04 -9.02 8.86
C PRO A 393 -24.43 -7.73 9.40
N LYS A 394 -23.88 -7.73 10.62
CA LYS A 394 -23.25 -6.54 11.21
C LYS A 394 -21.98 -6.16 10.47
N THR A 395 -21.16 -7.11 10.00
CA THR A 395 -20.03 -6.85 9.10
C THR A 395 -20.53 -6.23 7.79
N LEU A 396 -21.54 -6.81 7.15
CA LEU A 396 -22.07 -6.30 5.89
C LEU A 396 -22.56 -4.86 6.05
N ASN A 397 -23.25 -4.55 7.16
CA ASN A 397 -23.69 -3.20 7.49
C ASN A 397 -22.52 -2.23 7.67
N ARG A 398 -21.42 -2.66 8.33
CA ARG A 398 -20.21 -1.85 8.49
C ARG A 398 -19.54 -1.55 7.14
N ILE A 399 -19.44 -2.55 6.27
CA ILE A 399 -18.88 -2.39 4.93
C ILE A 399 -19.76 -1.44 4.10
N THR A 400 -21.08 -1.63 4.08
CA THR A 400 -22.02 -0.75 3.39
C THR A 400 -21.87 0.69 3.85
N HIS A 401 -21.90 0.92 5.16
CA HIS A 401 -21.76 2.25 5.74
C HIS A 401 -20.42 2.92 5.37
N MET A 402 -19.34 2.15 5.40
CA MET A 402 -18.01 2.66 5.00
C MET A 402 -17.99 3.08 3.52
N LEU A 403 -18.59 2.29 2.62
CA LEU A 403 -18.65 2.60 1.19
C LEU A 403 -19.53 3.83 0.90
N GLU A 404 -20.59 4.02 1.66
CA GLU A 404 -21.53 5.15 1.49
C GLU A 404 -21.02 6.46 2.11
N THR A 405 -20.36 6.39 3.26
CA THR A 405 -20.04 7.59 4.07
C THR A 405 -18.55 7.87 4.23
N GLY A 406 -17.68 6.89 3.93
CA GLY A 406 -16.25 6.96 4.23
C GLY A 406 -15.91 6.87 5.73
N LYS A 407 -16.87 6.49 6.59
CA LYS A 407 -16.71 6.46 8.05
C LYS A 407 -17.03 5.09 8.62
N PRO A 408 -16.34 4.65 9.69
CA PRO A 408 -16.67 3.39 10.36
C PRO A 408 -18.03 3.47 11.07
N LEU A 409 -18.81 2.38 10.97
CA LEU A 409 -20.05 2.18 11.72
C LEU A 409 -19.74 1.42 13.02
N ARG A 410 -20.31 1.88 14.13
CA ARG A 410 -20.32 1.14 15.40
C ARG A 410 -21.70 0.59 15.69
N ASN A 411 -21.87 -0.74 15.60
CA ASN A 411 -23.16 -1.44 15.72
C ASN A 411 -23.09 -2.66 16.67
#